data_249ff5e384f541b18110f03db395a067
#
_entry.id   249ff5e384f541b18110f03db395a067
#
_cell.length_a   1.000
_cell.length_b   1.000
_cell.length_c   1.000
_cell.angle_alpha   90.00
_cell.angle_beta   90.00
_cell.angle_gamma   90.00
#
_symmetry.space_group_name_H-M   'P 1'
#
loop_
_entity.id
_entity.type
_entity.pdbx_description
1 polymer ?
#
loop_
_entity_poly.entity_id
_entity_poly.type
_entity_poly.pdbx_seq_one_letter_code
_entity_poly.pdbx_strand_id
1 'polypeptide(L)'
;MERGELWTLQDRNYASKARPVVIVQANLESNFDSVILCLFTTFDSGNISTRIRIEPTAENGLEKISYVMTEKIVTVEKTMLGRYIGKLTNNEMHLIAGRLAKVLDIHKSDIEE
;
A
#
# COMPACT_ATOMS: atom_id res chain seq x y z
N MET A 1 -3.58 1.95 -12.91
CA MET A 1 -3.16 1.69 -11.52
C MET A 1 -2.07 2.67 -11.14
N GLU A 2 -2.47 3.67 -10.41
CA GLU A 2 -1.57 4.75 -10.04
C GLU A 2 -1.16 4.65 -8.57
N ARG A 3 0.00 5.23 -8.26
CA ARG A 3 0.50 5.33 -6.89
C ARG A 3 -0.55 5.97 -5.98
N GLY A 4 -0.80 5.37 -4.83
CA GLY A 4 -1.76 5.83 -3.84
C GLY A 4 -3.16 5.26 -4.00
N GLU A 5 -3.46 4.62 -5.11
CA GLU A 5 -4.75 3.96 -5.30
C GLU A 5 -4.89 2.73 -4.42
N LEU A 6 -6.10 2.54 -3.91
CA LEU A 6 -6.46 1.33 -3.17
C LEU A 6 -7.29 0.41 -4.08
N TRP A 7 -6.91 -0.85 -4.07
CA TRP A 7 -7.57 -1.90 -4.83
C TRP A 7 -7.82 -3.08 -3.91
N THR A 8 -8.73 -3.95 -4.27
CA THR A 8 -8.88 -5.24 -3.60
C THR A 8 -7.90 -6.23 -4.22
N LEU A 9 -7.25 -7.02 -3.37
CA LEU A 9 -6.39 -8.12 -3.79
C LEU A 9 -7.07 -9.43 -3.43
N GLN A 10 -7.21 -10.30 -4.41
CA GLN A 10 -7.76 -11.62 -4.22
C GLN A 10 -6.65 -12.63 -4.42
N ASP A 11 -6.17 -13.19 -3.32
CA ASP A 11 -5.14 -14.23 -3.34
C ASP A 11 -5.75 -15.51 -2.76
N ARG A 12 -5.64 -16.60 -3.52
CA ARG A 12 -6.11 -17.91 -3.09
C ARG A 12 -5.44 -18.40 -1.80
N ASN A 13 -4.25 -17.90 -1.50
CA ASN A 13 -3.48 -18.29 -0.32
C ASN A 13 -3.88 -17.52 0.93
N TYR A 14 -4.64 -16.44 0.78
CA TYR A 14 -5.08 -15.60 1.90
C TYR A 14 -6.60 -15.55 1.93
N ALA A 15 -7.22 -16.46 2.62
CA ALA A 15 -8.65 -16.47 2.93
C ALA A 15 -9.61 -15.96 1.83
N SER A 16 -10.83 -16.34 1.89
CA SER A 16 -11.92 -16.10 0.92
C SER A 16 -12.35 -14.65 0.73
N LYS A 17 -11.74 -13.66 1.43
CA LYS A 17 -12.14 -12.25 1.34
C LYS A 17 -11.09 -11.43 0.60
N ALA A 18 -11.55 -10.64 -0.37
CA ALA A 18 -10.72 -9.62 -0.98
C ALA A 18 -10.29 -8.60 0.06
N ARG A 19 -8.98 -8.31 0.13
CA ARG A 19 -8.41 -7.38 1.10
C ARG A 19 -7.92 -6.12 0.39
N PRO A 20 -8.02 -4.95 1.04
CA PRO A 20 -7.48 -3.74 0.44
C PRO A 20 -5.96 -3.77 0.43
N VAL A 21 -5.41 -3.17 -0.62
CA VAL A 21 -3.97 -2.93 -0.78
C VAL A 21 -3.79 -1.51 -1.30
N VAL A 22 -2.60 -0.94 -1.12
CA VAL A 22 -2.27 0.37 -1.66
C VAL A 22 -1.10 0.26 -2.63
N ILE A 23 -1.25 0.86 -3.81
CA ILE A 23 -0.18 0.91 -4.81
C ILE A 23 0.89 1.88 -4.32
N VAL A 24 2.11 1.40 -4.16
CA VAL A 24 3.25 2.23 -3.74
C VAL A 24 4.27 2.44 -4.85
N GLN A 25 4.16 1.69 -5.94
CA GLN A 25 5.01 1.86 -7.11
C GLN A 25 4.83 3.26 -7.70
N ALA A 26 5.93 3.86 -8.14
CA ALA A 26 5.88 5.12 -8.88
C ALA A 26 5.07 4.96 -10.18
N ASN A 27 4.49 6.05 -10.64
CA ASN A 27 3.80 6.07 -11.93
C ASN A 27 4.86 6.07 -13.04
N LEU A 28 5.24 4.87 -13.46
CA LEU A 28 6.28 4.68 -14.47
C LEU A 28 5.67 4.68 -15.87
N GLU A 29 6.44 5.16 -16.83
CA GLU A 29 6.02 5.15 -18.23
C GLU A 29 5.94 3.73 -18.80
N SER A 30 6.79 2.84 -18.28
CA SER A 30 6.81 1.44 -18.70
C SER A 30 5.59 0.69 -18.16
N ASN A 31 4.97 -0.07 -19.03
CA ASN A 31 3.76 -0.80 -18.71
C ASN A 31 4.10 -2.23 -18.27
N PHE A 32 4.41 -2.39 -17.00
CA PHE A 32 4.67 -3.71 -16.44
C PHE A 32 3.36 -4.46 -16.20
N ASP A 33 3.40 -5.78 -16.32
CA ASP A 33 2.26 -6.64 -15.98
C ASP A 33 2.07 -6.78 -14.47
N SER A 34 3.07 -6.39 -13.70
CA SER A 34 3.08 -6.47 -12.25
C SER A 34 3.06 -5.09 -11.61
N VAL A 35 2.71 -5.04 -10.33
CA VAL A 35 2.68 -3.80 -9.57
C VAL A 35 3.13 -4.04 -8.14
N ILE A 36 3.88 -3.08 -7.59
CA ILE A 36 4.39 -3.11 -6.22
C ILE A 36 3.39 -2.40 -5.31
N LEU A 37 3.01 -3.08 -4.24
CA LEU A 37 2.00 -2.58 -3.31
C LEU A 37 2.35 -2.94 -1.87
N CYS A 38 1.62 -2.35 -0.92
CA CYS A 38 1.68 -2.72 0.49
C CYS A 38 0.33 -3.29 0.91
N LEU A 39 0.38 -4.26 1.82
CA LEU A 39 -0.80 -4.89 2.38
C LEU A 39 -1.36 -4.06 3.54
N PHE A 40 -2.65 -4.21 3.80
CA PHE A 40 -3.32 -3.65 4.96
C PHE A 40 -3.68 -4.73 5.95
N THR A 41 -3.84 -4.34 7.22
CA THR A 41 -4.43 -5.16 8.26
C THR A 41 -5.41 -4.31 9.06
N THR A 42 -6.46 -4.93 9.60
CA THR A 42 -7.36 -4.27 10.56
C THR A 42 -6.93 -4.52 12.00
N PHE A 43 -5.92 -5.36 12.21
CA PHE A 43 -5.42 -5.67 13.54
C PHE A 43 -4.58 -4.53 14.08
N ASP A 44 -5.00 -3.96 15.22
CA ASP A 44 -4.23 -2.94 15.91
C ASP A 44 -3.19 -3.64 16.79
N SER A 45 -1.96 -3.68 16.32
CA SER A 45 -0.84 -4.31 17.01
C SER A 45 -0.08 -3.33 17.90
N GLY A 46 -0.68 -2.20 18.26
CA GLY A 46 -0.05 -1.20 19.12
C GLY A 46 0.96 -0.34 18.41
N ASN A 47 2.16 -0.22 18.96
CA ASN A 47 3.15 0.75 18.49
C ASN A 47 4.15 0.17 17.49
N ILE A 48 3.67 -0.56 16.49
CA ILE A 48 4.57 -1.02 15.42
C ILE A 48 4.88 0.16 14.50
N SER A 49 6.13 0.59 14.50
CA SER A 49 6.56 1.83 13.82
C SER A 49 6.42 1.77 12.29
N THR A 50 6.37 0.57 11.71
CA THR A 50 6.23 0.39 10.27
C THR A 50 4.79 0.50 9.79
N ARG A 51 3.82 0.51 10.72
CA ARG A 51 2.39 0.51 10.37
C ARG A 51 1.78 1.88 10.53
N ILE A 52 0.99 2.27 9.56
CA ILE A 52 0.36 3.59 9.48
C ILE A 52 -1.15 3.42 9.56
N ARG A 53 -1.75 4.05 10.57
CA ARG A 53 -3.19 4.01 10.78
C ARG A 53 -3.90 4.89 9.76
N ILE A 54 -4.88 4.32 9.08
CA ILE A 54 -5.72 5.02 8.10
C ILE A 54 -7.17 4.90 8.53
N GLU A 55 -7.82 6.03 8.71
CA GLU A 55 -9.25 6.06 9.01
C GLU A 55 -10.07 6.00 7.73
N PRO A 56 -11.25 5.35 7.75
CA PRO A 56 -12.14 5.35 6.58
C PRO A 56 -12.56 6.75 6.19
N THR A 57 -12.51 7.03 4.89
CA THR A 57 -13.03 8.26 4.30
C THR A 57 -13.81 7.91 3.04
N ALA A 58 -14.58 8.86 2.54
CA ALA A 58 -15.28 8.68 1.26
C ALA A 58 -14.27 8.47 0.12
N GLU A 59 -13.12 9.14 0.20
CA GLU A 59 -12.10 9.12 -0.86
C GLU A 59 -11.31 7.82 -0.87
N ASN A 60 -11.04 7.21 0.29
CA ASN A 60 -10.24 5.98 0.33
C ASN A 60 -11.09 4.71 0.24
N GLY A 61 -12.39 4.79 0.50
CA GLY A 61 -13.30 3.67 0.36
C GLY A 61 -13.13 2.54 1.36
N LEU A 62 -12.33 2.73 2.40
CA LEU A 62 -12.16 1.72 3.45
C LEU A 62 -13.42 1.64 4.31
N GLU A 63 -13.75 0.45 4.77
CA GLU A 63 -14.91 0.22 5.64
C GLU A 63 -14.57 0.30 7.12
N LYS A 64 -13.31 0.02 7.47
CA LYS A 64 -12.83 -0.03 8.86
C LYS A 64 -11.50 0.69 8.97
N ILE A 65 -11.17 1.14 10.19
CA ILE A 65 -9.82 1.60 10.49
C ILE A 65 -8.85 0.49 10.11
N SER A 66 -7.86 0.83 9.31
CA SER A 66 -6.91 -0.13 8.76
C SER A 66 -5.49 0.41 8.91
N TYR A 67 -4.52 -0.47 8.87
CA TYR A 67 -3.12 -0.13 9.02
C TYR A 67 -2.36 -0.56 7.78
N VAL A 68 -1.67 0.37 7.14
CA VAL A 68 -0.76 0.03 6.05
C VAL A 68 0.47 -0.62 6.67
N MET A 69 0.79 -1.82 6.23
CA MET A 69 1.97 -2.54 6.68
C MET A 69 3.13 -2.25 5.72
N THR A 70 3.93 -1.23 6.03
CA THR A 70 5.03 -0.86 5.14
C THR A 70 6.14 -1.91 5.12
N GLU A 71 6.15 -2.82 6.09
CA GLU A 71 7.06 -3.97 6.09
C GLU A 71 6.55 -5.13 5.21
N LYS A 72 5.33 -5.04 4.68
CA LYS A 72 4.73 -6.04 3.80
C LYS A 72 4.60 -5.50 2.38
N ILE A 73 5.75 -5.35 1.73
CA ILE A 73 5.83 -4.92 0.34
C ILE A 73 5.73 -6.17 -0.53
N VAL A 74 4.81 -6.17 -1.47
CA VAL A 74 4.53 -7.34 -2.33
C VAL A 74 4.43 -6.88 -3.77
N THR A 75 4.97 -7.66 -4.68
CA THR A 75 4.77 -7.49 -6.11
C THR A 75 3.79 -8.54 -6.59
N VAL A 76 2.72 -8.12 -7.22
CA VAL A 76 1.70 -9.02 -7.75
C VAL A 76 1.44 -8.72 -9.21
N GLU A 77 0.90 -9.70 -9.94
CA GLU A 77 0.39 -9.45 -11.28
C GLU A 77 -0.85 -8.58 -11.19
N LYS A 78 -0.98 -7.62 -12.09
CA LYS A 78 -2.14 -6.70 -12.11
C LYS A 78 -3.46 -7.44 -12.21
N THR A 79 -3.48 -8.60 -12.86
CA THR A 79 -4.68 -9.44 -12.98
C THR A 79 -5.20 -9.95 -11.63
N MET A 80 -4.35 -9.91 -10.58
CA MET A 80 -4.77 -10.31 -9.23
C MET A 80 -5.51 -9.20 -8.48
N LEU A 81 -5.48 -7.97 -9.00
CA LEU A 81 -6.25 -6.88 -8.43
C LEU A 81 -7.69 -6.96 -8.92
N GLY A 82 -8.62 -6.82 -8.00
CA GLY A 82 -10.04 -6.97 -8.30
C GLY A 82 -10.70 -5.63 -8.62
N ARG A 83 -10.97 -4.84 -7.60
CA ARG A 83 -11.76 -3.62 -7.72
C ARG A 83 -11.01 -2.42 -7.16
N TYR A 84 -11.08 -1.30 -7.88
CA TYR A 84 -10.65 -0.01 -7.37
C TYR A 84 -11.61 0.41 -6.24
N ILE A 85 -11.07 0.84 -5.10
CA ILE A 85 -11.90 1.25 -3.97
C ILE A 85 -11.67 2.69 -3.54
N GLY A 86 -10.56 3.29 -3.87
CA GLY A 86 -10.30 4.68 -3.51
C GLY A 86 -8.85 5.07 -3.63
N LYS A 87 -8.50 6.15 -2.95
CA LYS A 87 -7.16 6.72 -3.03
C LYS A 87 -6.78 7.36 -1.70
N LEU A 88 -5.53 7.21 -1.30
CA LEU A 88 -4.96 7.90 -0.14
C LEU A 88 -4.58 9.33 -0.50
N THR A 89 -4.52 10.19 0.53
CA THR A 89 -4.09 11.58 0.36
C THR A 89 -2.58 11.65 0.12
N ASN A 90 -2.13 12.79 -0.41
CA ASN A 90 -0.69 13.04 -0.58
C ASN A 90 0.05 12.99 0.76
N ASN A 91 -0.54 13.50 1.85
CA ASN A 91 0.07 13.44 3.17
C ASN A 91 0.23 12.00 3.65
N GLU A 92 -0.78 11.17 3.44
CA GLU A 92 -0.71 9.75 3.79
C GLU A 92 0.37 9.04 2.98
N MET A 93 0.46 9.34 1.68
CA MET A 93 1.49 8.77 0.83
C MET A 93 2.90 9.23 1.22
N HIS A 94 3.06 10.47 1.71
CA HIS A 94 4.34 10.95 2.24
C HIS A 94 4.75 10.17 3.49
N LEU A 95 3.80 9.89 4.39
CA LEU A 95 4.07 9.07 5.57
C LEU A 95 4.51 7.66 5.17
N ILE A 96 3.81 7.07 4.22
CA ILE A 96 4.15 5.74 3.70
C ILE A 96 5.56 5.75 3.10
N ALA A 97 5.87 6.75 2.28
CA ALA A 97 7.20 6.87 1.66
C ALA A 97 8.31 6.93 2.71
N GLY A 98 8.11 7.72 3.78
CA GLY A 98 9.08 7.83 4.86
C GLY A 98 9.30 6.51 5.60
N ARG A 99 8.22 5.75 5.82
CA ARG A 99 8.33 4.43 6.48
C ARG A 99 8.96 3.40 5.57
N LEU A 100 8.63 3.42 4.27
CA LEU A 100 9.27 2.53 3.29
C LEU A 100 10.78 2.78 3.22
N ALA A 101 11.20 4.05 3.26
CA ALA A 101 12.61 4.38 3.29
C ALA A 101 13.31 3.78 4.52
N LYS A 102 12.66 3.80 5.68
CA LYS A 102 13.19 3.19 6.90
C LYS A 102 13.25 1.66 6.78
N VAL A 103 12.19 1.05 6.30
CA VAL A 103 12.10 -0.41 6.16
C VAL A 103 13.19 -0.92 5.21
N LEU A 104 13.46 -0.17 4.16
CA LEU A 104 14.44 -0.55 3.14
C LEU A 104 15.83 0.02 3.40
N ASP A 105 15.99 0.74 4.52
CA ASP A 105 17.25 1.41 4.91
C ASP A 105 17.79 2.32 3.81
N ILE A 106 16.88 3.07 3.19
CA ILE A 106 17.25 4.04 2.16
C ILE A 106 17.54 5.38 2.81
N HIS A 107 18.73 5.90 2.59
CA HIS A 107 19.18 7.17 3.09
C HIS A 107 19.29 8.17 1.94
N LYS A 108 19.28 9.46 2.30
CA LYS A 108 19.37 10.54 1.31
C LYS A 108 20.60 10.38 0.43
N SER A 109 21.73 9.95 1.01
CA SER A 109 22.98 9.74 0.29
C SER A 109 22.93 8.63 -0.75
N ASP A 110 21.97 7.69 -0.61
CA ASP A 110 21.80 6.60 -1.57
C ASP A 110 21.16 7.04 -2.87
N ILE A 111 20.43 8.16 -2.84
CA ILE A 111 19.67 8.64 -4.00
C ILE A 111 20.20 9.97 -4.55
N GLU A 112 21.16 10.60 -3.90
CA GLU A 112 21.87 11.77 -4.42
C GLU A 112 23.01 11.32 -5.32
N GLU A 113 23.02 11.86 -6.54
CA GLU A 113 24.10 11.62 -7.51
C GLU A 113 25.24 12.60 -7.33
#